data_9c3a6f2adb7b1a47dffcfc1194995b37
#
_entry.id   9c3a6f2adb7b1a47dffcfc1194995b37
#
_cell.length_a   1.000
_cell.length_b   1.000
_cell.length_c   1.000
_cell.angle_alpha   90.00
_cell.angle_beta   90.00
_cell.angle_gamma   90.00
#
_symmetry.space_group_name_H-M   'P 1'
#
loop_
_entity.id
_entity.type
_entity.pdbx_description
1 polymer ?
#
loop_
_entity_poly.entity_id
_entity_poly.type
_entity_poly.pdbx_seq_one_letter_code
_entity_poly.pdbx_strand_id
1 'polypeptide(L)'
;RTSDGNPEQSDRGGISVAYQSVSLERELFIKSIYTIHYYEYQNDFYFDGERHDFWEFQCVDTGAAEVVTDNGCYTLSRGQVIFHRPNEFHTLKATGRTAPRVVVISFACDSPCMKFFENKVLNFSDTERSILGRIIAEARNCFSSPMDDPYLEQMKKKEVIPFGAQQLLILYLEELLIHMIRRCTNSHYSASAGIYDPCQTTSDACREIIHYLEQHIRESLTIQEISRNNMIGHSQLQKIFREEYQCGVIEFF
;
A
#
# COMPACT_ATOMS: atom_id res chain seq x y z
N ARG A 1 22.31 -52.85 -60.63
CA ARG A 1 21.50 -53.37 -59.49
C ARG A 1 22.10 -52.76 -58.25
N THR A 2 21.59 -51.69 -57.86
CA THR A 2 21.99 -50.90 -56.71
C THR A 2 20.89 -51.02 -55.68
N SER A 3 21.23 -51.54 -54.48
CA SER A 3 20.38 -51.58 -53.33
C SER A 3 20.62 -50.32 -52.48
N ASP A 4 19.66 -49.44 -52.46
CA ASP A 4 19.64 -48.26 -51.58
C ASP A 4 19.27 -48.71 -50.16
N GLY A 5 20.24 -48.61 -49.27
CA GLY A 5 20.03 -48.75 -47.83
C GLY A 5 19.57 -47.43 -47.25
N ASN A 6 18.34 -47.38 -46.78
CA ASN A 6 17.79 -46.27 -46.01
C ASN A 6 18.40 -46.31 -44.57
N PRO A 7 18.99 -45.23 -44.05
CA PRO A 7 19.49 -45.22 -42.69
C PRO A 7 18.32 -45.14 -41.72
N GLU A 8 18.24 -46.08 -40.83
CA GLU A 8 17.33 -46.12 -39.67
C GLU A 8 17.41 -44.84 -38.89
N GLN A 9 16.29 -44.15 -38.79
CA GLN A 9 16.08 -43.09 -37.82
C GLN A 9 16.09 -43.73 -36.44
N SER A 10 17.16 -43.47 -35.67
CA SER A 10 17.21 -43.85 -34.24
C SER A 10 16.12 -43.08 -33.50
N ASP A 11 15.10 -43.80 -33.10
CA ASP A 11 14.08 -43.34 -32.13
C ASP A 11 14.77 -42.97 -30.82
N ARG A 12 14.99 -41.67 -30.60
CA ARG A 12 15.44 -41.17 -29.32
C ARG A 12 14.22 -41.17 -28.40
N GLY A 13 14.00 -42.30 -27.73
CA GLY A 13 13.00 -42.48 -26.69
C GLY A 13 13.18 -41.40 -25.64
N GLY A 14 12.48 -40.28 -25.79
CA GLY A 14 12.40 -39.23 -24.75
C GLY A 14 11.64 -39.78 -23.56
N ILE A 15 12.23 -39.67 -22.37
CA ILE A 15 11.53 -39.96 -21.13
C ILE A 15 10.36 -39.00 -20.99
N SER A 16 9.13 -39.48 -21.06
CA SER A 16 7.93 -38.68 -20.79
C SER A 16 7.88 -38.39 -19.29
N VAL A 17 8.19 -37.16 -18.90
CA VAL A 17 8.03 -36.69 -17.52
C VAL A 17 6.66 -36.08 -17.37
N ALA A 18 5.83 -36.63 -16.49
CA ALA A 18 4.52 -36.07 -16.17
C ALA A 18 4.68 -34.98 -15.11
N TYR A 19 4.56 -33.71 -15.52
CA TYR A 19 4.50 -32.57 -14.60
C TYR A 19 3.08 -32.39 -14.07
N GLN A 20 2.97 -32.06 -12.78
CA GLN A 20 1.69 -31.68 -12.17
C GLN A 20 1.67 -30.16 -11.94
N SER A 21 0.61 -29.50 -12.38
CA SER A 21 0.40 -28.08 -12.13
C SER A 21 -0.18 -27.85 -10.73
N VAL A 22 0.20 -26.72 -10.11
CA VAL A 22 -0.40 -26.23 -8.86
C VAL A 22 -1.21 -24.99 -9.21
N SER A 23 -2.48 -24.98 -8.83
CA SER A 23 -3.34 -23.80 -8.97
C SER A 23 -2.97 -22.77 -7.91
N LEU A 24 -2.90 -21.48 -8.33
CA LEU A 24 -2.68 -20.36 -7.44
C LEU A 24 -3.97 -19.56 -7.32
N GLU A 25 -4.28 -19.14 -6.11
CA GLU A 25 -5.47 -18.32 -5.83
C GLU A 25 -5.15 -16.82 -5.98
N ARG A 26 -6.13 -16.05 -6.41
CA ARG A 26 -6.06 -14.60 -6.52
C ARG A 26 -6.99 -13.97 -5.48
N GLU A 27 -6.42 -13.38 -4.45
CA GLU A 27 -7.16 -12.83 -3.30
C GLU A 27 -7.58 -11.37 -3.50
N LEU A 28 -6.87 -10.63 -4.34
CA LEU A 28 -7.15 -9.25 -4.68
C LEU A 28 -7.23 -9.07 -6.19
N PHE A 29 -8.27 -8.37 -6.65
CA PHE A 29 -8.51 -8.14 -8.06
C PHE A 29 -9.01 -6.71 -8.31
N ILE A 30 -8.19 -5.90 -8.95
CA ILE A 30 -8.56 -4.55 -9.43
C ILE A 30 -9.26 -4.69 -10.77
N LYS A 31 -10.53 -4.28 -10.84
CA LYS A 31 -11.35 -4.36 -12.05
C LYS A 31 -11.02 -3.26 -13.06
N SER A 32 -10.89 -2.02 -12.57
CA SER A 32 -10.63 -0.84 -13.38
C SER A 32 -10.07 0.30 -12.51
N ILE A 33 -9.50 1.31 -13.17
CA ILE A 33 -9.06 2.56 -12.58
C ILE A 33 -9.94 3.67 -13.15
N TYR A 34 -10.43 4.57 -12.30
CA TYR A 34 -11.18 5.76 -12.69
C TYR A 34 -10.25 6.92 -12.93
N THR A 35 -9.50 7.32 -11.90
CA THR A 35 -8.57 8.44 -11.96
C THR A 35 -7.27 8.14 -11.25
N ILE A 36 -6.20 8.80 -11.69
CA ILE A 36 -4.91 8.86 -11.02
C ILE A 36 -4.47 10.30 -11.06
N HIS A 37 -4.38 10.91 -9.90
CA HIS A 37 -3.96 12.29 -9.75
C HIS A 37 -2.66 12.38 -8.96
N TYR A 38 -1.86 13.37 -9.28
CA TYR A 38 -0.69 13.76 -8.54
C TYR A 38 -0.57 15.29 -8.58
N TYR A 39 -1.06 15.92 -7.51
CA TYR A 39 -1.17 17.36 -7.41
C TYR A 39 -0.15 17.97 -6.47
N GLU A 40 0.23 19.20 -6.81
CA GLU A 40 0.71 20.19 -5.87
C GLU A 40 -0.39 21.21 -5.65
N TYR A 41 -1.09 21.10 -4.52
CA TYR A 41 -2.14 22.04 -4.16
C TYR A 41 -1.55 23.35 -3.65
N GLN A 42 -2.30 24.45 -3.82
CA GLN A 42 -2.01 25.68 -3.09
C GLN A 42 -2.30 25.49 -1.60
N ASN A 43 -1.69 26.31 -0.74
CA ASN A 43 -1.82 26.20 0.70
C ASN A 43 -3.22 26.56 1.25
N ASP A 44 -4.08 27.17 0.43
CA ASP A 44 -5.48 27.48 0.70
C ASP A 44 -6.47 26.57 -0.04
N PHE A 45 -6.00 25.52 -0.69
CA PHE A 45 -6.86 24.60 -1.44
C PHE A 45 -7.92 23.95 -0.55
N TYR A 46 -9.13 23.91 -1.07
CA TYR A 46 -10.27 23.25 -0.45
C TYR A 46 -11.11 22.56 -1.53
N PHE A 47 -11.39 21.29 -1.32
CA PHE A 47 -12.33 20.50 -2.09
C PHE A 47 -13.55 20.18 -1.22
N ASP A 48 -14.74 20.60 -1.68
CA ASP A 48 -16.00 20.51 -0.91
C ASP A 48 -16.42 19.08 -0.56
N GLY A 49 -15.86 18.10 -1.25
CA GLY A 49 -16.09 16.69 -1.03
C GLY A 49 -17.07 16.07 -1.99
N GLU A 50 -17.01 14.72 -2.03
CA GLU A 50 -17.81 13.90 -2.92
C GLU A 50 -18.15 12.54 -2.31
N ARG A 51 -19.02 11.79 -3.02
CA ARG A 51 -19.31 10.37 -2.82
C ARG A 51 -19.33 9.68 -4.16
N HIS A 52 -18.74 8.51 -4.24
CA HIS A 52 -18.75 7.66 -5.42
C HIS A 52 -18.80 6.18 -5.01
N ASP A 53 -19.18 5.29 -5.93
CA ASP A 53 -19.41 3.87 -5.68
C ASP A 53 -18.17 2.98 -5.88
N PHE A 54 -16.97 3.58 -5.80
CA PHE A 54 -15.68 2.90 -5.95
C PHE A 54 -14.73 3.27 -4.82
N TRP A 55 -13.61 2.55 -4.72
CA TRP A 55 -12.54 2.83 -3.78
C TRP A 55 -11.67 3.98 -4.27
N GLU A 56 -11.24 4.79 -3.32
CA GLU A 56 -10.23 5.82 -3.53
C GLU A 56 -9.22 5.80 -2.39
N PHE A 57 -7.98 6.15 -2.66
CA PHE A 57 -7.06 6.53 -1.60
C PHE A 57 -6.40 7.88 -1.86
N GLN A 58 -6.11 8.60 -0.78
CA GLN A 58 -5.42 9.87 -0.76
C GLN A 58 -4.13 9.71 0.06
N CYS A 59 -2.98 9.95 -0.58
CA CYS A 59 -1.66 9.86 0.03
C CYS A 59 -0.93 11.19 -0.03
N VAL A 60 -0.43 11.68 1.11
CA VAL A 60 0.37 12.90 1.17
C VAL A 60 1.85 12.58 0.88
N ASP A 61 2.37 13.06 -0.24
CA ASP A 61 3.78 12.94 -0.62
C ASP A 61 4.65 14.01 0.08
N THR A 62 4.16 15.25 0.15
CA THR A 62 4.82 16.35 0.89
C THR A 62 3.81 17.25 1.56
N GLY A 63 4.20 17.91 2.65
CA GLY A 63 3.32 18.79 3.41
C GLY A 63 2.33 18.04 4.29
N ALA A 64 1.15 18.62 4.48
CA ALA A 64 0.06 18.03 5.24
C ALA A 64 -1.31 18.45 4.68
N ALA A 65 -2.30 17.57 4.79
CA ALA A 65 -3.67 17.81 4.35
C ALA A 65 -4.68 17.36 5.41
N GLU A 66 -5.82 18.04 5.47
CA GLU A 66 -6.97 17.64 6.28
C GLU A 66 -7.98 16.90 5.40
N VAL A 67 -8.50 15.80 5.90
CA VAL A 67 -9.52 14.97 5.25
C VAL A 67 -10.69 14.82 6.21
N VAL A 68 -11.90 15.16 5.78
CA VAL A 68 -13.12 14.91 6.53
C VAL A 68 -13.87 13.78 5.84
N THR A 69 -14.32 12.80 6.62
CA THR A 69 -15.11 11.66 6.14
C THR A 69 -16.40 11.55 6.96
N ASP A 70 -17.29 10.62 6.60
CA ASP A 70 -18.45 10.28 7.43
C ASP A 70 -18.08 9.88 8.87
N ASN A 71 -16.86 9.37 9.08
CA ASN A 71 -16.41 8.80 10.35
C ASN A 71 -15.50 9.72 11.18
N GLY A 72 -15.10 10.87 10.64
CA GLY A 72 -14.28 11.83 11.36
C GLY A 72 -13.43 12.74 10.50
N CYS A 73 -12.57 13.50 11.19
CA CYS A 73 -11.61 14.40 10.58
C CYS A 73 -10.18 13.89 10.84
N TYR A 74 -9.37 13.84 9.82
CA TYR A 74 -8.01 13.32 9.86
C TYR A 74 -7.05 14.38 9.34
N THR A 75 -5.89 14.51 9.98
CA THR A 75 -4.77 15.28 9.44
C THR A 75 -3.72 14.31 8.94
N LEU A 76 -3.50 14.29 7.64
CA LEU A 76 -2.48 13.47 7.01
C LEU A 76 -1.18 14.25 6.87
N SER A 77 -0.10 13.63 7.30
CA SER A 77 1.27 14.11 7.12
C SER A 77 1.97 13.33 6.00
N ARG A 78 3.18 13.76 5.65
CA ARG A 78 4.00 13.09 4.62
C ARG A 78 4.10 11.58 4.83
N GLY A 79 3.81 10.83 3.78
CA GLY A 79 3.86 9.37 3.75
C GLY A 79 2.62 8.68 4.31
N GLN A 80 1.65 9.45 4.82
CA GLN A 80 0.38 8.91 5.29
C GLN A 80 -0.64 8.80 4.17
N VAL A 81 -1.49 7.78 4.27
CA VAL A 81 -2.54 7.44 3.31
C VAL A 81 -3.83 7.10 4.05
N ILE A 82 -4.95 7.55 3.51
CA ILE A 82 -6.31 7.15 3.94
C ILE A 82 -7.04 6.57 2.74
N PHE A 83 -7.88 5.57 3.00
CA PHE A 83 -8.73 4.94 1.99
C PHE A 83 -10.18 5.30 2.23
N HIS A 84 -10.89 5.63 1.15
CA HIS A 84 -12.31 5.89 1.12
C HIS A 84 -13.02 4.71 0.46
N ARG A 85 -13.93 4.09 1.22
CA ARG A 85 -14.75 2.99 0.72
C ARG A 85 -15.86 3.51 -0.20
N PRO A 86 -16.45 2.64 -1.04
CA PRO A 86 -17.61 3.01 -1.84
C PRO A 86 -18.70 3.69 -1.01
N ASN A 87 -19.23 4.80 -1.53
CA ASN A 87 -20.26 5.64 -0.93
C ASN A 87 -19.91 6.35 0.39
N GLU A 88 -18.63 6.42 0.75
CA GLU A 88 -18.17 7.25 1.87
C GLU A 88 -18.00 8.70 1.42
N PHE A 89 -18.57 9.65 2.16
CA PHE A 89 -18.30 11.07 1.94
C PHE A 89 -16.86 11.39 2.36
N HIS A 90 -16.16 12.12 1.54
CA HIS A 90 -14.80 12.58 1.84
C HIS A 90 -14.47 13.92 1.19
N THR A 91 -13.60 14.67 1.85
CA THR A 91 -13.08 15.97 1.41
C THR A 91 -11.55 15.94 1.37
N LEU A 92 -10.94 16.97 0.83
CA LEU A 92 -9.51 17.23 0.93
C LEU A 92 -9.27 18.71 1.08
N LYS A 93 -8.48 19.10 2.09
CA LYS A 93 -8.15 20.50 2.36
C LYS A 93 -6.67 20.65 2.71
N ALA A 94 -6.01 21.66 2.17
CA ALA A 94 -4.70 22.08 2.61
C ALA A 94 -4.75 22.67 4.03
N THR A 95 -3.71 22.47 4.84
CA THR A 95 -3.67 22.95 6.24
C THR A 95 -3.39 24.44 6.38
N GLY A 96 -3.18 25.15 5.29
CA GLY A 96 -2.83 26.58 5.26
C GLY A 96 -1.35 26.90 5.57
N ARG A 97 -0.55 25.89 5.95
CA ARG A 97 0.86 26.06 6.34
C ARG A 97 1.85 25.77 5.22
N THR A 98 1.59 24.70 4.48
CA THR A 98 2.44 24.24 3.38
C THR A 98 1.56 23.78 2.22
N ALA A 99 2.01 24.02 0.99
CA ALA A 99 1.38 23.46 -0.20
C ALA A 99 1.56 21.92 -0.20
N PRO A 100 0.50 21.12 -0.01
CA PRO A 100 0.65 19.68 0.01
C PRO A 100 0.74 19.13 -1.41
N ARG A 101 1.60 18.10 -1.60
CA ARG A 101 1.51 17.22 -2.76
C ARG A 101 0.77 15.96 -2.36
N VAL A 102 -0.25 15.64 -3.12
CA VAL A 102 -1.11 14.49 -2.82
C VAL A 102 -1.24 13.62 -4.06
N VAL A 103 -1.15 12.32 -3.87
CA VAL A 103 -1.52 11.30 -4.85
C VAL A 103 -2.92 10.82 -4.50
N VAL A 104 -3.82 10.85 -5.48
CA VAL A 104 -5.19 10.30 -5.36
C VAL A 104 -5.36 9.24 -6.44
N ILE A 105 -5.78 8.05 -6.05
CA ILE A 105 -6.04 6.95 -6.99
C ILE A 105 -7.40 6.33 -6.70
N SER A 106 -8.27 6.34 -7.72
CA SER A 106 -9.64 5.86 -7.65
C SER A 106 -9.79 4.60 -8.52
N PHE A 107 -10.33 3.52 -7.96
CA PHE A 107 -10.37 2.21 -8.60
C PHE A 107 -11.55 1.34 -8.16
N ALA A 108 -11.98 0.43 -9.03
CA ALA A 108 -13.01 -0.57 -8.72
C ALA A 108 -12.38 -1.87 -8.18
N CYS A 109 -12.80 -2.29 -6.99
CA CYS A 109 -12.37 -3.54 -6.38
C CYS A 109 -13.46 -4.07 -5.44
N ASP A 110 -13.89 -5.32 -5.64
CA ASP A 110 -14.89 -5.99 -4.78
C ASP A 110 -14.25 -7.06 -3.89
N SER A 111 -12.92 -7.16 -3.87
CA SER A 111 -12.22 -8.16 -3.08
C SER A 111 -12.48 -7.95 -1.58
N PRO A 112 -12.88 -9.00 -0.83
CA PRO A 112 -13.22 -8.86 0.61
C PRO A 112 -12.09 -8.29 1.47
N CYS A 113 -10.82 -8.50 1.06
CA CYS A 113 -9.66 -7.98 1.76
C CYS A 113 -9.59 -6.44 1.80
N MET A 114 -10.33 -5.74 0.91
CA MET A 114 -10.41 -4.26 0.94
C MET A 114 -11.00 -3.71 2.24
N LYS A 115 -11.78 -4.49 2.96
CA LYS A 115 -12.29 -4.14 4.30
C LYS A 115 -11.17 -3.78 5.28
N PHE A 116 -9.97 -4.32 5.08
CA PHE A 116 -8.79 -3.97 5.85
C PHE A 116 -8.51 -2.47 5.88
N PHE A 117 -8.78 -1.76 4.79
CA PHE A 117 -8.43 -0.35 4.62
C PHE A 117 -9.48 0.63 5.20
N GLU A 118 -10.64 0.15 5.62
CA GLU A 118 -11.71 1.02 6.14
C GLU A 118 -11.30 1.72 7.44
N ASN A 119 -11.60 3.02 7.53
CA ASN A 119 -11.46 3.86 8.73
C ASN A 119 -10.05 3.88 9.34
N LYS A 120 -9.01 3.86 8.51
CA LYS A 120 -7.61 3.84 8.96
C LYS A 120 -6.77 4.86 8.22
N VAL A 121 -5.88 5.50 8.96
CA VAL A 121 -4.73 6.19 8.41
C VAL A 121 -3.53 5.26 8.52
N LEU A 122 -2.87 5.00 7.42
CA LEU A 122 -1.71 4.11 7.33
C LEU A 122 -0.48 4.91 6.87
N ASN A 123 0.71 4.39 7.16
CA ASN A 123 1.97 4.96 6.66
C ASN A 123 2.51 4.08 5.53
N PHE A 124 2.97 4.67 4.44
CA PHE A 124 3.70 3.95 3.41
C PHE A 124 5.14 3.65 3.86
N SER A 125 5.56 2.41 3.73
CA SER A 125 6.97 2.00 3.80
C SER A 125 7.75 2.49 2.57
N ASP A 126 9.09 2.38 2.59
CA ASP A 126 9.93 2.71 1.44
C ASP A 126 9.61 1.85 0.20
N THR A 127 9.30 0.58 0.42
CA THR A 127 8.86 -0.34 -0.65
C THR A 127 7.56 0.14 -1.28
N GLU A 128 6.56 0.47 -0.47
CA GLU A 128 5.25 0.93 -0.93
C GLU A 128 5.34 2.28 -1.65
N ARG A 129 6.19 3.21 -1.17
CA ARG A 129 6.50 4.46 -1.89
C ARG A 129 7.15 4.20 -3.26
N SER A 130 8.06 3.23 -3.34
CA SER A 130 8.68 2.84 -4.61
C SER A 130 7.65 2.27 -5.59
N ILE A 131 6.71 1.44 -5.11
CA ILE A 131 5.62 0.91 -5.92
C ILE A 131 4.70 2.03 -6.40
N LEU A 132 4.33 2.98 -5.53
CA LEU A 132 3.53 4.15 -5.89
C LEU A 132 4.21 4.97 -7.01
N GLY A 133 5.53 5.16 -6.92
CA GLY A 133 6.30 5.82 -7.98
C GLY A 133 6.21 5.09 -9.33
N ARG A 134 6.23 3.75 -9.33
CA ARG A 134 6.03 2.93 -10.55
C ARG A 134 4.61 3.07 -11.09
N ILE A 135 3.58 3.11 -10.23
CA ILE A 135 2.19 3.37 -10.64
C ILE A 135 2.10 4.70 -11.39
N ILE A 136 2.65 5.78 -10.82
CA ILE A 136 2.64 7.11 -11.44
C ILE A 136 3.39 7.11 -12.78
N ALA A 137 4.52 6.41 -12.88
CA ALA A 137 5.29 6.29 -14.12
C ALA A 137 4.47 5.57 -15.22
N GLU A 138 3.82 4.45 -14.90
CA GLU A 138 2.99 3.72 -15.86
C GLU A 138 1.70 4.47 -16.20
N ALA A 139 1.11 5.23 -15.28
CA ALA A 139 -0.01 6.10 -15.59
C ALA A 139 0.35 7.14 -16.65
N ARG A 140 1.54 7.74 -16.57
CA ARG A 140 2.06 8.65 -17.59
C ARG A 140 2.31 7.99 -18.95
N ASN A 141 2.61 6.69 -18.97
CA ASN A 141 2.74 5.92 -20.20
C ASN A 141 1.36 5.62 -20.82
N CYS A 142 0.34 5.41 -20.01
CA CYS A 142 -1.00 4.99 -20.45
C CYS A 142 -1.91 6.13 -20.85
N PHE A 143 -1.83 7.29 -20.14
CA PHE A 143 -2.83 8.35 -20.24
C PHE A 143 -2.23 9.65 -20.77
N SER A 144 -3.05 10.36 -21.56
CA SER A 144 -2.74 11.70 -22.07
C SER A 144 -3.35 12.82 -21.22
N SER A 145 -4.31 12.48 -20.35
CA SER A 145 -4.91 13.45 -19.42
C SER A 145 -3.88 13.99 -18.44
N PRO A 146 -3.95 15.28 -18.08
CA PRO A 146 -3.12 15.84 -17.04
C PRO A 146 -3.42 15.14 -15.70
N MET A 147 -2.39 14.91 -14.88
CA MET A 147 -2.56 14.31 -13.56
C MET A 147 -2.74 15.36 -12.46
N ASP A 148 -2.67 16.63 -12.82
CA ASP A 148 -2.78 17.81 -11.95
C ASP A 148 -4.08 18.59 -12.14
N ASP A 149 -5.10 17.97 -12.75
CA ASP A 149 -6.46 18.52 -12.83
C ASP A 149 -7.35 17.85 -11.77
N PRO A 150 -7.73 18.57 -10.69
CA PRO A 150 -8.54 18.00 -9.60
C PRO A 150 -9.98 17.67 -10.00
N TYR A 151 -10.44 18.21 -11.11
CA TYR A 151 -11.81 18.02 -11.60
C TYR A 151 -11.89 17.05 -12.79
N LEU A 152 -10.81 16.31 -13.05
CA LEU A 152 -10.79 15.33 -14.11
C LEU A 152 -11.65 14.10 -13.75
N GLU A 153 -12.80 13.95 -14.39
CA GLU A 153 -13.71 12.84 -14.17
C GLU A 153 -13.37 11.59 -15.02
N GLN A 154 -12.65 11.76 -16.13
CA GLN A 154 -12.32 10.68 -17.04
C GLN A 154 -10.91 10.80 -17.61
N MET A 155 -10.12 9.76 -17.40
CA MET A 155 -8.79 9.65 -18.01
C MET A 155 -8.87 9.23 -19.48
N LYS A 156 -8.13 9.91 -20.34
CA LYS A 156 -8.01 9.59 -21.77
C LYS A 156 -6.76 8.78 -22.02
N LYS A 157 -6.92 7.60 -22.63
CA LYS A 157 -5.78 6.78 -23.04
C LYS A 157 -5.00 7.45 -24.18
N LYS A 158 -3.69 7.26 -24.19
CA LYS A 158 -2.86 7.62 -25.34
C LYS A 158 -3.17 6.74 -26.53
N GLU A 159 -2.93 7.25 -27.74
CA GLU A 159 -3.05 6.46 -28.98
C GLU A 159 -2.01 5.33 -29.05
N VAL A 160 -0.79 5.60 -28.57
CA VAL A 160 0.29 4.63 -28.49
C VAL A 160 0.65 4.40 -27.04
N ILE A 161 0.44 3.18 -26.58
CA ILE A 161 0.73 2.74 -25.21
C ILE A 161 1.79 1.64 -25.28
N PRO A 162 2.87 1.70 -24.48
CA PRO A 162 3.87 0.64 -24.43
C PRO A 162 3.24 -0.71 -24.09
N PHE A 163 3.80 -1.79 -24.68
CA PHE A 163 3.32 -3.14 -24.39
C PHE A 163 3.31 -3.43 -22.89
N GLY A 164 2.18 -3.89 -22.38
CA GLY A 164 2.00 -4.27 -20.97
C GLY A 164 1.83 -3.12 -19.98
N ALA A 165 1.95 -1.84 -20.37
CA ALA A 165 1.87 -0.70 -19.45
C ALA A 165 0.55 -0.67 -18.66
N GLN A 166 -0.60 -0.89 -19.29
CA GLN A 166 -1.89 -0.96 -18.61
C GLN A 166 -1.97 -2.14 -17.62
N GLN A 167 -1.37 -3.27 -17.97
CA GLN A 167 -1.31 -4.43 -17.10
C GLN A 167 -0.38 -4.19 -15.92
N LEU A 168 0.78 -3.60 -16.14
CA LEU A 168 1.71 -3.23 -15.07
C LEU A 168 1.09 -2.25 -14.10
N LEU A 169 0.31 -1.29 -14.59
CA LEU A 169 -0.40 -0.34 -13.73
C LEU A 169 -1.34 -1.05 -12.73
N ILE A 170 -2.12 -2.04 -13.20
CA ILE A 170 -2.99 -2.85 -12.34
C ILE A 170 -2.15 -3.72 -11.40
N LEU A 171 -1.12 -4.40 -11.91
CA LEU A 171 -0.27 -5.27 -11.10
C LEU A 171 0.45 -4.51 -9.99
N TYR A 172 0.95 -3.30 -10.26
CA TYR A 172 1.59 -2.46 -9.23
C TYR A 172 0.59 -1.98 -8.19
N LEU A 173 -0.65 -1.67 -8.58
CA LEU A 173 -1.68 -1.30 -7.60
C LEU A 173 -2.06 -2.51 -6.72
N GLU A 174 -2.21 -3.70 -7.28
CA GLU A 174 -2.43 -4.93 -6.53
C GLU A 174 -1.23 -5.25 -5.62
N GLU A 175 0.00 -5.12 -6.12
CA GLU A 175 1.24 -5.29 -5.36
C GLU A 175 1.28 -4.34 -4.15
N LEU A 176 0.96 -3.06 -4.35
CA LEU A 176 0.91 -2.05 -3.30
C LEU A 176 -0.05 -2.46 -2.17
N LEU A 177 -1.29 -2.78 -2.52
CA LEU A 177 -2.32 -3.15 -1.55
C LEU A 177 -1.97 -4.44 -0.79
N ILE A 178 -1.44 -5.45 -1.48
CA ILE A 178 -0.98 -6.70 -0.87
C ILE A 178 0.17 -6.44 0.13
N HIS A 179 1.15 -5.61 -0.25
CA HIS A 179 2.25 -5.26 0.65
C HIS A 179 1.75 -4.56 1.92
N MET A 180 0.84 -3.61 1.79
CA MET A 180 0.25 -2.90 2.93
C MET A 180 -0.49 -3.87 3.87
N ILE A 181 -1.34 -4.75 3.34
CA ILE A 181 -2.06 -5.74 4.14
C ILE A 181 -1.06 -6.65 4.86
N ARG A 182 -0.10 -7.25 4.15
CA ARG A 182 0.90 -8.16 4.73
C ARG A 182 1.72 -7.51 5.83
N ARG A 183 2.21 -6.31 5.60
CA ARG A 183 3.00 -5.58 6.58
C ARG A 183 2.22 -5.28 7.86
N CYS A 184 0.95 -4.90 7.73
CA CYS A 184 0.11 -4.53 8.87
C CYS A 184 -0.54 -5.72 9.58
N THR A 185 -0.61 -6.91 8.97
CA THR A 185 -1.26 -8.07 9.59
C THR A 185 -0.27 -9.03 10.25
N ASN A 186 1.04 -8.87 10.01
CA ASN A 186 2.09 -9.76 10.56
C ASN A 186 1.75 -11.25 10.48
N SER A 187 0.86 -11.62 9.56
CA SER A 187 0.25 -12.94 9.61
C SER A 187 0.66 -13.79 8.43
N HIS A 188 1.10 -14.97 8.75
CA HIS A 188 0.82 -16.11 7.91
C HIS A 188 -0.70 -16.15 7.70
N TYR A 189 -1.17 -15.58 6.59
CA TYR A 189 -2.56 -15.64 6.20
C TYR A 189 -2.96 -17.11 6.05
N SER A 190 -3.71 -17.60 7.02
CA SER A 190 -4.46 -18.85 6.88
C SER A 190 -5.84 -18.46 6.41
N ALA A 191 -6.23 -18.87 5.22
CA ALA A 191 -7.51 -18.58 4.57
C ALA A 191 -8.76 -19.03 5.37
N SER A 192 -8.57 -19.62 6.56
CA SER A 192 -9.61 -20.24 7.39
C SER A 192 -9.99 -19.48 8.66
N ALA A 193 -9.38 -18.33 8.97
CA ALA A 193 -9.67 -17.61 10.22
C ALA A 193 -10.15 -16.18 9.95
N GLY A 194 -11.45 -16.00 9.97
CA GLY A 194 -12.12 -14.69 9.87
C GLY A 194 -12.03 -13.84 11.14
N ILE A 195 -10.83 -13.56 11.66
CA ILE A 195 -10.64 -12.61 12.74
C ILE A 195 -9.54 -11.64 12.33
N TYR A 196 -9.95 -10.44 11.96
CA TYR A 196 -9.10 -9.29 11.70
C TYR A 196 -8.84 -8.55 13.00
N ASP A 197 -7.58 -8.51 13.43
CA ASP A 197 -7.13 -7.57 14.45
C ASP A 197 -6.67 -6.27 13.74
N PRO A 198 -7.26 -5.10 14.05
CA PRO A 198 -6.92 -3.87 13.36
C PRO A 198 -5.48 -3.46 13.67
N CYS A 199 -4.66 -3.36 12.61
CA CYS A 199 -3.32 -2.81 12.69
C CYS A 199 -3.35 -1.41 13.29
N GLN A 200 -2.92 -1.29 14.53
CA GLN A 200 -2.58 0.00 15.11
C GLN A 200 -1.33 0.53 14.38
N THR A 201 -1.24 1.83 14.21
CA THR A 201 -0.20 2.57 13.47
C THR A 201 1.22 2.43 14.01
N THR A 202 1.42 1.62 15.02
CA THR A 202 2.70 1.35 15.68
C THR A 202 3.53 0.37 14.86
N SER A 203 4.81 0.63 14.66
CA SER A 203 5.72 -0.31 13.99
C SER A 203 5.73 -1.65 14.75
N ASP A 204 5.88 -2.77 14.05
CA ASP A 204 5.89 -4.10 14.70
C ASP A 204 6.94 -4.18 15.80
N ALA A 205 8.13 -3.61 15.56
CA ALA A 205 9.17 -3.50 16.57
C ALA A 205 8.71 -2.71 17.80
N CYS A 206 7.94 -1.64 17.62
CA CYS A 206 7.40 -0.84 18.72
C CYS A 206 6.38 -1.64 19.54
N ARG A 207 5.53 -2.43 18.87
CA ARG A 207 4.53 -3.28 19.54
C ARG A 207 5.17 -4.40 20.35
N GLU A 208 6.19 -5.07 19.81
CA GLU A 208 6.94 -6.09 20.54
C GLU A 208 7.63 -5.50 21.78
N ILE A 209 8.21 -4.31 21.65
CA ILE A 209 8.83 -3.60 22.76
C ILE A 209 7.80 -3.21 23.82
N ILE A 210 6.63 -2.68 23.42
CA ILE A 210 5.55 -2.35 24.36
C ILE A 210 5.09 -3.60 25.10
N HIS A 211 4.84 -4.69 24.39
CA HIS A 211 4.44 -5.95 25.00
C HIS A 211 5.48 -6.45 26.01
N TYR A 212 6.77 -6.33 25.68
CA TYR A 212 7.85 -6.63 26.61
C TYR A 212 7.82 -5.72 27.84
N LEU A 213 7.63 -4.41 27.67
CA LEU A 213 7.51 -3.45 28.78
C LEU A 213 6.29 -3.73 29.68
N GLU A 214 5.14 -4.04 29.10
CA GLU A 214 3.93 -4.41 29.83
C GLU A 214 4.11 -5.66 30.69
N GLN A 215 4.83 -6.67 30.18
CA GLN A 215 5.15 -7.88 30.94
C GLN A 215 6.09 -7.61 32.13
N HIS A 216 6.92 -6.56 32.05
CA HIS A 216 7.93 -6.22 33.04
C HIS A 216 7.61 -4.92 33.79
N ILE A 217 6.33 -4.47 33.80
CA ILE A 217 5.90 -3.17 34.36
C ILE A 217 6.22 -2.98 35.85
N ARG A 218 6.57 -4.05 36.57
CA ARG A 218 6.96 -4.01 38.00
C ARG A 218 8.47 -4.03 38.21
N GLU A 219 9.24 -4.03 37.14
CA GLU A 219 10.69 -4.13 37.15
C GLU A 219 11.32 -2.80 36.75
N SER A 220 12.49 -2.48 37.26
CA SER A 220 13.25 -1.29 36.86
C SER A 220 14.12 -1.69 35.66
N LEU A 221 13.64 -1.44 34.46
CA LEU A 221 14.35 -1.76 33.24
C LEU A 221 15.31 -0.62 32.81
N THR A 222 16.48 -1.00 32.32
CA THR A 222 17.39 -0.08 31.64
C THR A 222 17.20 -0.12 30.13
N ILE A 223 17.55 0.97 29.44
CA ILE A 223 17.52 1.01 27.96
C ILE A 223 18.35 -0.12 27.35
N GLN A 224 19.46 -0.50 28.01
CA GLN A 224 20.32 -1.58 27.54
C GLN A 224 19.63 -2.95 27.60
N GLU A 225 18.86 -3.22 28.66
CA GLU A 225 18.09 -4.44 28.82
C GLU A 225 16.95 -4.51 27.78
N ILE A 226 16.22 -3.41 27.62
CA ILE A 226 15.15 -3.31 26.61
C ILE A 226 15.72 -3.55 25.20
N SER A 227 16.83 -2.89 24.87
CA SER A 227 17.54 -3.06 23.58
C SER A 227 17.97 -4.50 23.36
N ARG A 228 18.60 -5.12 24.35
CA ARG A 228 19.13 -6.49 24.24
C ARG A 228 18.01 -7.52 24.09
N ASN A 229 16.96 -7.42 24.90
CA ASN A 229 15.87 -8.40 24.93
C ASN A 229 14.96 -8.32 23.70
N ASN A 230 14.91 -7.15 23.07
CA ASN A 230 14.16 -6.95 21.81
C ASN A 230 15.05 -6.95 20.56
N MET A 231 16.34 -7.32 20.70
CA MET A 231 17.33 -7.39 19.60
C MET A 231 17.39 -6.10 18.73
N ILE A 232 17.19 -4.94 19.33
CA ILE A 232 17.16 -3.64 18.66
C ILE A 232 18.30 -2.74 19.17
N GLY A 233 18.93 -1.99 18.27
CA GLY A 233 19.96 -1.03 18.65
C GLY A 233 19.39 0.15 19.46
N HIS A 234 20.17 0.64 20.45
CA HIS A 234 19.78 1.75 21.32
C HIS A 234 19.30 2.99 20.56
N SER A 235 19.99 3.39 19.51
CA SER A 235 19.61 4.55 18.68
C SER A 235 18.29 4.33 17.93
N GLN A 236 18.07 3.10 17.45
CA GLN A 236 16.85 2.73 16.76
C GLN A 236 15.66 2.65 17.72
N LEU A 237 15.85 2.11 18.92
CA LEU A 237 14.86 2.08 19.99
C LEU A 237 14.40 3.51 20.34
N GLN A 238 15.33 4.42 20.58
CA GLN A 238 15.04 5.83 20.87
C GLN A 238 14.32 6.53 19.71
N LYS A 239 14.73 6.23 18.47
CA LYS A 239 14.08 6.79 17.28
C LYS A 239 12.62 6.36 17.17
N ILE A 240 12.32 5.07 17.33
CA ILE A 240 10.97 4.51 17.28
C ILE A 240 10.05 5.22 18.30
N PHE A 241 10.47 5.31 19.57
CA PHE A 241 9.64 5.93 20.61
C PHE A 241 9.43 7.43 20.41
N ARG A 242 10.45 8.15 19.89
CA ARG A 242 10.29 9.57 19.53
C ARG A 242 9.35 9.80 18.37
N GLU A 243 9.35 8.91 17.38
CA GLU A 243 8.48 9.01 16.21
C GLU A 243 7.03 8.64 16.54
N GLU A 244 6.80 7.61 17.37
CA GLU A 244 5.46 7.10 17.68
C GLU A 244 4.82 7.82 18.87
N TYR A 245 5.58 8.13 19.92
CA TYR A 245 5.05 8.66 21.20
C TYR A 245 5.57 10.03 21.58
N GLN A 246 6.44 10.65 20.79
CA GLN A 246 7.05 11.97 21.05
C GLN A 246 7.85 12.03 22.36
N CYS A 247 8.24 10.88 22.93
CA CYS A 247 9.00 10.76 24.18
C CYS A 247 10.10 9.70 24.06
N GLY A 248 10.99 9.61 25.04
CA GLY A 248 11.97 8.53 25.15
C GLY A 248 11.34 7.25 25.72
N VAL A 249 11.95 6.08 25.44
CA VAL A 249 11.42 4.78 25.92
C VAL A 249 11.31 4.71 27.46
N ILE A 250 12.26 5.30 28.19
CA ILE A 250 12.22 5.32 29.68
C ILE A 250 11.20 6.33 30.21
N GLU A 251 10.92 7.37 29.47
CA GLU A 251 9.88 8.36 29.81
C GLU A 251 8.48 7.79 29.54
N PHE A 252 8.37 6.90 28.57
CA PHE A 252 7.14 6.17 28.24
C PHE A 252 6.82 5.08 29.27
N PHE A 253 7.84 4.36 29.77
CA PHE A 253 7.74 3.26 30.73
C PHE A 253 7.73 3.72 32.19
#